data_19f20ea7d20e9de92f0921d563b5ce06
#
_entry.id   19f20ea7d20e9de92f0921d563b5ce06
#
_cell.length_a   1.000
_cell.length_b   1.000
_cell.length_c   1.000
_cell.angle_alpha   90.00
_cell.angle_beta   90.00
_cell.angle_gamma   90.00
#
_symmetry.space_group_name_H-M   'P 1'
#
loop_
_entity.id
_entity.type
_entity.pdbx_description
1 polymer ?
#
loop_
_entity_poly.entity_id
_entity_poly.type
_entity_poly.pdbx_seq_one_letter_code
_entity_poly.pdbx_strand_id
1 'polypeptide(L)'
;MIDASSIREVIVPSICAGVIAVIASVVVEKFGGRKGGAMATIPSTVLPAALGFYEVDQGVGFLKSMAVIPVGMLVSAGFLSLWRILPKRLHAFTSTSRLIVTSIVTVAAWLLFAAIAAEIQRRVDPSPGGAIVWGVCAILTTLMLGLFLMREKVDAPRGNRKVSPLLLLMRGLASTIAIGIALMIAKSGLPVIG
;
A
#
# COMPACT_ATOMS: atom_id res chain seq x y z
N MET A 1 -17.41 -25.56 -4.50
CA MET A 1 -18.16 -25.21 -3.27
C MET A 1 -17.23 -24.34 -2.44
N ILE A 2 -17.61 -23.08 -2.16
CA ILE A 2 -16.82 -22.21 -1.28
C ILE A 2 -17.12 -22.68 0.15
N ASP A 3 -16.14 -23.26 0.79
CA ASP A 3 -16.26 -23.81 2.14
C ASP A 3 -16.34 -22.66 3.17
N ALA A 4 -17.08 -22.85 4.25
CA ALA A 4 -17.25 -21.82 5.30
C ALA A 4 -15.92 -21.38 5.93
N SER A 5 -14.93 -22.27 5.98
CA SER A 5 -13.55 -21.95 6.38
C SER A 5 -12.90 -20.95 5.42
N SER A 6 -13.02 -21.16 4.10
CA SER A 6 -12.48 -20.27 3.07
C SER A 6 -13.08 -18.87 3.12
N ILE A 7 -14.36 -18.73 3.48
CA ILE A 7 -15.02 -17.43 3.66
C ILE A 7 -14.43 -16.70 4.87
N ARG A 8 -14.23 -17.36 5.98
CA ARG A 8 -13.66 -16.81 7.21
C ARG A 8 -12.24 -16.29 6.99
N GLU A 9 -11.41 -17.04 6.26
CA GLU A 9 -10.01 -16.67 5.93
C GLU A 9 -9.89 -15.41 5.06
N VAL A 10 -10.93 -15.02 4.33
CA VAL A 10 -10.97 -13.79 3.56
C VAL A 10 -11.65 -12.65 4.35
N ILE A 11 -12.78 -12.92 4.99
CA ILE A 11 -13.60 -11.90 5.64
C ILE A 11 -12.87 -11.29 6.84
N VAL A 12 -12.29 -12.12 7.71
CA VAL A 12 -11.65 -11.61 8.95
C VAL A 12 -10.49 -10.66 8.65
N PRO A 13 -9.49 -11.01 7.80
CA PRO A 13 -8.41 -10.07 7.46
C PRO A 13 -8.93 -8.81 6.75
N SER A 14 -9.96 -8.93 5.91
CA SER A 14 -10.56 -7.80 5.19
C SER A 14 -11.21 -6.80 6.14
N ILE A 15 -11.98 -7.27 7.11
CA ILE A 15 -12.59 -6.41 8.13
C ILE A 15 -11.51 -5.75 9.00
N CYS A 16 -10.49 -6.52 9.43
CA CYS A 16 -9.36 -5.99 10.17
C CYS A 16 -8.65 -4.86 9.40
N ALA A 17 -8.42 -5.03 8.11
CA ALA A 17 -7.81 -4.01 7.26
C ALA A 17 -8.67 -2.74 7.20
N GLY A 18 -10.00 -2.88 7.10
CA GLY A 18 -10.93 -1.75 7.14
C GLY A 18 -10.88 -0.97 8.47
N VAL A 19 -10.90 -1.68 9.60
CA VAL A 19 -10.78 -1.07 10.93
C VAL A 19 -9.45 -0.33 11.07
N ILE A 20 -8.34 -0.95 10.66
CA ILE A 20 -7.02 -0.35 10.70
C ILE A 20 -6.94 0.90 9.82
N ALA A 21 -7.54 0.90 8.64
CA ALA A 21 -7.59 2.06 7.74
C ALA A 21 -8.34 3.24 8.38
N VAL A 22 -9.41 2.98 9.10
CA VAL A 22 -10.15 4.01 9.88
C VAL A 22 -9.27 4.56 11.00
N ILE A 23 -8.65 3.69 11.80
CA ILE A 23 -7.76 4.09 12.91
C ILE A 23 -6.60 4.93 12.37
N ALA A 24 -5.92 4.48 11.32
CA ALA A 24 -4.82 5.22 10.69
C ALA A 24 -5.27 6.60 10.20
N SER A 25 -6.46 6.70 9.60
CA SER A 25 -7.02 7.98 9.16
C SER A 25 -7.24 8.94 10.33
N VAL A 26 -7.81 8.47 11.45
CA VAL A 26 -8.03 9.27 12.65
C VAL A 26 -6.70 9.72 13.27
N VAL A 27 -5.70 8.83 13.31
CA VAL A 27 -4.35 9.12 13.82
C VAL A 27 -3.68 10.22 12.99
N VAL A 28 -3.70 10.10 11.66
CA VAL A 28 -3.12 11.12 10.76
C VAL A 28 -3.74 12.48 10.98
N GLU A 29 -5.05 12.54 11.18
CA GLU A 29 -5.75 13.81 11.40
C GLU A 29 -5.48 14.41 12.77
N LYS A 30 -5.47 13.58 13.81
CA LYS A 30 -5.24 14.04 15.17
C LYS A 30 -3.81 14.54 15.40
N PHE A 31 -2.81 13.86 14.84
CA PHE A 31 -1.39 14.16 15.05
C PHE A 31 -0.74 15.00 13.93
N GLY A 32 -1.49 15.27 12.86
CA GLY A 32 -1.05 16.05 11.71
C GLY A 32 -0.16 15.27 10.74
N GLY A 33 0.11 15.86 9.57
CA GLY A 33 0.73 15.16 8.44
C GLY A 33 2.09 14.52 8.72
N ARG A 34 2.96 15.18 9.53
CA ARG A 34 4.32 14.66 9.78
C ARG A 34 4.32 13.52 10.79
N LYS A 35 3.75 13.73 11.98
CA LYS A 35 3.71 12.71 13.04
C LYS A 35 2.67 11.63 12.72
N GLY A 36 1.48 12.03 12.29
CA GLY A 36 0.42 11.11 11.91
C GLY A 36 0.79 10.26 10.69
N GLY A 37 1.48 10.86 9.68
CA GLY A 37 2.01 10.11 8.55
C GLY A 37 3.02 9.05 8.97
N ALA A 38 3.98 9.40 9.84
CA ALA A 38 4.94 8.42 10.37
C ALA A 38 4.25 7.28 11.15
N MET A 39 3.21 7.60 11.94
CA MET A 39 2.43 6.57 12.63
C MET A 39 1.58 5.72 11.69
N ALA A 40 1.05 6.30 10.62
CA ALA A 40 0.27 5.58 9.60
C ALA A 40 1.14 4.69 8.70
N THR A 41 2.46 4.95 8.61
CA THR A 41 3.41 4.07 7.90
C THR A 41 3.83 2.85 8.71
N ILE A 42 3.49 2.76 10.01
CA ILE A 42 3.56 1.48 10.72
C ILE A 42 2.71 0.50 9.92
N PRO A 43 3.26 -0.67 9.53
CA PRO A 43 2.63 -1.56 8.54
C PRO A 43 1.39 -2.26 9.11
N SER A 44 0.39 -1.45 9.45
CA SER A 44 -0.85 -1.89 10.08
C SER A 44 -1.72 -2.74 9.15
N THR A 45 -1.66 -2.47 7.83
CA THR A 45 -2.35 -3.28 6.81
C THR A 45 -1.60 -4.55 6.45
N VAL A 46 -0.29 -4.61 6.70
CA VAL A 46 0.54 -5.80 6.47
C VAL A 46 0.17 -6.92 7.45
N LEU A 47 -0.19 -6.60 8.70
CA LEU A 47 -0.57 -7.61 9.69
C LEU A 47 -1.79 -8.45 9.27
N PRO A 48 -2.95 -7.86 8.89
CA PRO A 48 -4.08 -8.64 8.39
C PRO A 48 -3.75 -9.43 7.11
N ALA A 49 -2.99 -8.82 6.19
CA ALA A 49 -2.56 -9.50 4.98
C ALA A 49 -1.64 -10.70 5.31
N ALA A 50 -0.67 -10.52 6.20
CA ALA A 50 0.23 -11.58 6.64
C ALA A 50 -0.53 -12.74 7.29
N LEU A 51 -1.52 -12.45 8.14
CA LEU A 51 -2.38 -13.47 8.72
C LEU A 51 -3.15 -14.25 7.64
N GLY A 52 -3.74 -13.54 6.68
CA GLY A 52 -4.46 -14.18 5.58
C GLY A 52 -3.55 -15.05 4.71
N PHE A 53 -2.33 -14.59 4.39
CA PHE A 53 -1.36 -15.39 3.63
C PHE A 53 -0.82 -16.59 4.42
N TYR A 54 -0.61 -16.45 5.73
CA TYR A 54 -0.17 -17.54 6.58
C TYR A 54 -1.19 -18.67 6.65
N GLU A 55 -2.48 -18.36 6.64
CA GLU A 55 -3.54 -19.37 6.60
C GLU A 55 -3.61 -20.12 5.25
N VAL A 56 -3.23 -19.45 4.16
CA VAL A 56 -3.27 -20.02 2.79
C VAL A 56 -2.05 -20.88 2.50
N ASP A 57 -0.85 -20.44 2.87
CA ASP A 57 0.41 -21.15 2.59
C ASP A 57 1.42 -20.94 3.72
N GLN A 58 1.60 -22.00 4.51
CA GLN A 58 2.56 -22.02 5.61
C GLN A 58 3.93 -22.46 5.09
N GLY A 59 4.98 -21.76 5.49
CA GLY A 59 6.35 -22.13 5.18
C GLY A 59 7.01 -21.28 4.10
N VAL A 60 7.57 -21.89 3.05
CA VAL A 60 8.37 -21.19 2.03
C VAL A 60 7.54 -20.19 1.22
N GLY A 61 6.31 -20.50 0.91
CA GLY A 61 5.41 -19.60 0.19
C GLY A 61 5.09 -18.34 1.00
N PHE A 62 4.79 -18.50 2.29
CA PHE A 62 4.61 -17.38 3.21
C PHE A 62 5.85 -16.48 3.27
N LEU A 63 7.06 -17.08 3.43
CA LEU A 63 8.30 -16.30 3.45
C LEU A 63 8.52 -15.50 2.17
N LYS A 64 8.24 -16.10 1.01
CA LYS A 64 8.32 -15.42 -0.29
C LYS A 64 7.33 -14.26 -0.37
N SER A 65 6.08 -14.48 0.03
CA SER A 65 5.05 -13.43 0.04
C SER A 65 5.43 -12.26 0.95
N MET A 66 5.97 -12.56 2.15
CA MET A 66 6.43 -11.51 3.07
C MET A 66 7.62 -10.73 2.53
N ALA A 67 8.54 -11.38 1.82
CA ALA A 67 9.71 -10.74 1.23
C ALA A 67 9.35 -9.77 0.08
N VAL A 68 8.17 -9.93 -0.52
CA VAL A 68 7.68 -9.05 -1.60
C VAL A 68 7.02 -7.78 -1.07
N ILE A 69 6.51 -7.78 0.16
CA ILE A 69 5.83 -6.62 0.75
C ILE A 69 6.67 -5.32 0.65
N PRO A 70 7.98 -5.31 0.95
CA PRO A 70 8.80 -4.12 0.80
C PRO A 70 8.85 -3.57 -0.63
N VAL A 71 8.72 -4.43 -1.64
CA VAL A 71 8.67 -4.01 -3.05
C VAL A 71 7.37 -3.25 -3.32
N GLY A 72 6.23 -3.74 -2.84
CA GLY A 72 4.95 -3.03 -2.90
C GLY A 72 4.99 -1.69 -2.16
N MET A 73 5.67 -1.63 -1.01
CA MET A 73 5.90 -0.38 -0.27
C MET A 73 6.74 0.62 -1.08
N LEU A 74 7.79 0.16 -1.80
CA LEU A 74 8.60 1.00 -2.67
C LEU A 74 7.76 1.58 -3.82
N VAL A 75 6.95 0.76 -4.49
CA VAL A 75 6.04 1.20 -5.56
C VAL A 75 5.05 2.25 -5.03
N SER A 76 4.49 2.03 -3.84
CA SER A 76 3.59 2.98 -3.18
C SER A 76 4.30 4.27 -2.77
N ALA A 77 5.55 4.20 -2.31
CA ALA A 77 6.36 5.39 -2.02
C ALA A 77 6.63 6.20 -3.29
N GLY A 78 6.89 5.56 -4.42
CA GLY A 78 6.98 6.20 -5.74
C GLY A 78 5.69 6.93 -6.13
N PHE A 79 4.55 6.27 -5.98
CA PHE A 79 3.23 6.86 -6.21
C PHE A 79 3.01 8.13 -5.35
N LEU A 80 3.25 8.05 -4.05
CA LEU A 80 3.09 9.20 -3.14
C LEU A 80 4.07 10.33 -3.48
N SER A 81 5.28 10.01 -3.93
CA SER A 81 6.27 10.99 -4.39
C SER A 81 5.78 11.74 -5.61
N LEU A 82 5.18 11.06 -6.57
CA LEU A 82 4.56 11.69 -7.75
C LEU A 82 3.40 12.61 -7.36
N TRP A 83 2.55 12.22 -6.42
CA TRP A 83 1.49 13.06 -5.86
C TRP A 83 2.02 14.35 -5.24
N ARG A 84 3.21 14.31 -4.67
CA ARG A 84 3.86 15.49 -4.10
C ARG A 84 4.47 16.41 -5.15
N ILE A 85 5.05 15.84 -6.21
CA ILE A 85 5.86 16.59 -7.21
C ILE A 85 4.98 17.10 -8.35
N LEU A 86 4.08 16.27 -8.88
CA LEU A 86 3.34 16.53 -10.11
C LEU A 86 2.41 17.75 -10.03
N PRO A 87 1.63 17.98 -8.96
CA PRO A 87 0.79 19.18 -8.86
C PRO A 87 1.57 20.48 -8.89
N LYS A 88 2.82 20.47 -8.41
CA LYS A 88 3.70 21.64 -8.46
C LYS A 88 4.17 21.98 -9.86
N ARG A 89 4.19 21.00 -10.78
CA ARG A 89 4.59 21.20 -12.18
C ARG A 89 3.41 21.53 -13.11
N LEU A 90 2.19 21.29 -12.65
CA LEU A 90 0.97 21.49 -13.42
C LEU A 90 0.26 22.81 -13.08
N HIS A 91 1.02 23.89 -12.87
CA HIS A 91 0.45 25.20 -12.48
C HIS A 91 -0.48 25.81 -13.53
N ALA A 92 -0.27 25.49 -14.82
CA ALA A 92 -1.07 26.02 -15.91
C ALA A 92 -2.50 25.46 -15.97
N PHE A 93 -2.78 24.39 -15.24
CA PHE A 93 -4.10 23.72 -15.25
C PHE A 93 -5.01 24.28 -14.16
N THR A 94 -6.32 24.28 -14.43
CA THR A 94 -7.33 24.58 -13.41
C THR A 94 -7.24 23.56 -12.26
N SER A 95 -7.73 23.91 -11.07
CA SER A 95 -7.63 23.04 -9.88
C SER A 95 -8.20 21.65 -10.13
N THR A 96 -9.37 21.56 -10.78
CA THR A 96 -10.02 20.28 -11.10
C THR A 96 -9.25 19.47 -12.14
N SER A 97 -8.84 20.12 -13.25
CA SER A 97 -8.05 19.44 -14.30
C SER A 97 -6.70 18.96 -13.76
N ARG A 98 -6.04 19.75 -12.92
CA ARG A 98 -4.80 19.37 -12.26
C ARG A 98 -4.97 18.13 -11.38
N LEU A 99 -6.07 18.05 -10.61
CA LEU A 99 -6.38 16.88 -9.79
C LEU A 99 -6.59 15.64 -10.66
N ILE A 100 -7.41 15.75 -11.70
CA ILE A 100 -7.71 14.62 -12.61
C ILE A 100 -6.43 14.12 -13.30
N VAL A 101 -5.65 15.03 -13.89
CA VAL A 101 -4.39 14.68 -14.58
C VAL A 101 -3.42 14.04 -13.60
N THR A 102 -3.26 14.61 -12.40
CA THR A 102 -2.39 14.02 -11.37
C THR A 102 -2.85 12.62 -11.01
N SER A 103 -4.15 12.40 -10.79
CA SER A 103 -4.69 11.09 -10.45
C SER A 103 -4.43 10.05 -11.56
N ILE A 104 -4.73 10.41 -12.80
CA ILE A 104 -4.53 9.49 -13.96
C ILE A 104 -3.05 9.14 -14.11
N VAL A 105 -2.17 10.14 -14.12
CA VAL A 105 -0.72 9.93 -14.33
C VAL A 105 -0.12 9.13 -13.19
N THR A 106 -0.49 9.41 -11.95
CA THR A 106 0.07 8.68 -10.79
C THR A 106 -0.42 7.25 -10.72
N VAL A 107 -1.69 6.98 -11.05
CA VAL A 107 -2.22 5.61 -11.13
C VAL A 107 -1.56 4.84 -12.28
N ALA A 108 -1.43 5.45 -13.46
CA ALA A 108 -0.75 4.83 -14.60
C ALA A 108 0.72 4.51 -14.27
N ALA A 109 1.43 5.43 -13.64
CA ALA A 109 2.81 5.21 -13.19
C ALA A 109 2.89 4.11 -12.12
N TRP A 110 1.95 4.05 -11.20
CA TRP A 110 1.88 3.01 -10.18
C TRP A 110 1.70 1.62 -10.81
N LEU A 111 0.76 1.49 -11.76
CA LEU A 111 0.53 0.24 -12.51
C LEU A 111 1.79 -0.18 -13.28
N LEU A 112 2.46 0.76 -13.94
CA LEU A 112 3.71 0.51 -14.66
C LEU A 112 4.81 0.02 -13.73
N PHE A 113 5.02 0.70 -12.59
CA PHE A 113 6.02 0.30 -11.61
C PHE A 113 5.69 -1.06 -10.98
N ALA A 114 4.42 -1.33 -10.71
CA ALA A 114 3.98 -2.64 -10.22
C ALA A 114 4.24 -3.74 -11.26
N ALA A 115 3.95 -3.50 -12.53
CA ALA A 115 4.24 -4.44 -13.61
C ALA A 115 5.74 -4.71 -13.79
N ILE A 116 6.57 -3.66 -13.73
CA ILE A 116 8.04 -3.79 -13.79
C ILE A 116 8.55 -4.58 -12.57
N ALA A 117 8.07 -4.27 -11.38
CA ALA A 117 8.46 -4.97 -10.15
C ALA A 117 8.08 -6.46 -10.21
N ALA A 118 6.88 -6.78 -10.69
CA ALA A 118 6.42 -8.16 -10.87
C ALA A 118 7.26 -8.90 -11.92
N GLU A 119 7.66 -8.24 -13.01
CA GLU A 119 8.52 -8.85 -14.04
C GLU A 119 9.95 -9.09 -13.53
N ILE A 120 10.51 -8.13 -12.77
CA ILE A 120 11.82 -8.32 -12.14
C ILE A 120 11.75 -9.48 -11.17
N GLN A 121 10.70 -9.56 -10.35
CA GLN A 121 10.54 -10.64 -9.38
C GLN A 121 10.43 -12.01 -10.02
N ARG A 122 9.80 -12.13 -11.19
CA ARG A 122 9.77 -13.39 -11.96
C ARG A 122 11.15 -13.83 -12.41
N ARG A 123 12.08 -12.90 -12.64
CA ARG A 123 13.45 -13.17 -13.08
C ARG A 123 14.45 -13.35 -11.94
N VAL A 124 14.12 -12.85 -10.76
CA VAL A 124 14.96 -13.05 -9.59
C VAL A 124 14.85 -14.51 -9.16
N ASP A 125 15.95 -15.06 -8.65
CA ASP A 125 16.02 -16.41 -8.13
C ASP A 125 14.80 -16.74 -7.27
N PRO A 126 14.02 -17.77 -7.65
CA PRO A 126 12.82 -18.18 -6.89
C PRO A 126 13.14 -18.76 -5.52
N SER A 127 14.42 -18.86 -5.15
CA SER A 127 14.84 -19.27 -3.81
C SER A 127 14.36 -18.29 -2.74
N PRO A 128 14.11 -18.75 -1.51
CA PRO A 128 13.81 -17.86 -0.39
C PRO A 128 14.88 -16.79 -0.16
N GLY A 129 16.15 -17.13 -0.43
CA GLY A 129 17.28 -16.20 -0.33
C GLY A 129 17.20 -15.06 -1.34
N GLY A 130 16.89 -15.34 -2.60
CA GLY A 130 16.70 -14.33 -3.65
C GLY A 130 15.57 -13.37 -3.31
N ALA A 131 14.43 -13.89 -2.83
CA ALA A 131 13.29 -13.07 -2.42
C ALA A 131 13.65 -12.12 -1.27
N ILE A 132 14.39 -12.61 -0.26
CA ILE A 132 14.82 -11.79 0.87
C ILE A 132 15.78 -10.67 0.42
N VAL A 133 16.76 -10.98 -0.43
CA VAL A 133 17.69 -9.97 -0.97
C VAL A 133 16.93 -8.90 -1.72
N TRP A 134 15.96 -9.28 -2.57
CA TRP A 134 15.10 -8.35 -3.28
C TRP A 134 14.30 -7.44 -2.34
N GLY A 135 13.70 -8.01 -1.29
CA GLY A 135 12.98 -7.25 -0.27
C GLY A 135 13.89 -6.27 0.47
N VAL A 136 15.10 -6.68 0.85
CA VAL A 136 16.09 -5.79 1.51
C VAL A 136 16.51 -4.65 0.59
N CYS A 137 16.77 -4.91 -0.69
CA CYS A 137 17.06 -3.87 -1.67
C CYS A 137 15.92 -2.86 -1.80
N ALA A 138 14.67 -3.34 -1.80
CA ALA A 138 13.50 -2.47 -1.84
C ALA A 138 13.38 -1.60 -0.57
N ILE A 139 13.66 -2.14 0.63
CA ILE A 139 13.69 -1.37 1.88
C ILE A 139 14.74 -0.26 1.80
N LEU A 140 15.97 -0.61 1.42
CA LEU A 140 17.07 0.36 1.33
C LEU A 140 16.74 1.47 0.32
N THR A 141 16.19 1.12 -0.84
CA THR A 141 15.75 2.08 -1.85
C THR A 141 14.64 2.99 -1.34
N THR A 142 13.66 2.44 -0.61
CA THR A 142 12.58 3.22 0.00
C THR A 142 13.12 4.19 1.05
N LEU A 143 14.06 3.76 1.88
CA LEU A 143 14.72 4.62 2.87
C LEU A 143 15.51 5.75 2.20
N MET A 144 16.29 5.45 1.16
CA MET A 144 17.03 6.45 0.40
C MET A 144 16.09 7.48 -0.25
N LEU A 145 15.01 7.02 -0.86
CA LEU A 145 13.97 7.87 -1.44
C LEU A 145 13.35 8.76 -0.36
N GLY A 146 13.01 8.20 0.79
CA GLY A 146 12.45 8.92 1.93
C GLY A 146 13.40 10.02 2.44
N LEU A 147 14.68 9.68 2.66
CA LEU A 147 15.71 10.62 3.10
C LEU A 147 15.91 11.74 2.07
N PHE A 148 15.92 11.42 0.79
CA PHE A 148 16.03 12.41 -0.28
C PHE A 148 14.86 13.38 -0.28
N LEU A 149 13.63 12.87 -0.17
CA LEU A 149 12.41 13.68 -0.14
C LEU A 149 12.28 14.52 1.14
N MET A 150 12.85 14.06 2.27
CA MET A 150 12.83 14.80 3.53
C MET A 150 13.78 16.02 3.53
N ARG A 151 14.71 16.12 2.59
CA ARG A 151 15.57 17.31 2.45
C ARG A 151 14.78 18.57 2.13
N GLU A 152 13.68 18.47 1.42
CA GLU A 152 12.75 19.57 1.25
C GLU A 152 11.89 19.72 2.52
N LYS A 153 12.13 20.79 3.27
CA LYS A 153 11.27 21.18 4.40
C LYS A 153 9.93 21.67 3.85
N VAL A 154 8.97 20.78 3.71
CA VAL A 154 7.58 21.17 3.42
C VAL A 154 6.84 21.18 4.73
N ASP A 155 6.34 22.36 5.12
CA ASP A 155 5.40 22.44 6.24
C ASP A 155 4.13 21.68 5.88
N ALA A 156 3.92 20.57 6.57
CA ALA A 156 2.67 19.83 6.45
C ALA A 156 1.63 20.53 7.34
N PRO A 157 0.60 21.15 6.77
CA PRO A 157 -0.41 21.83 7.55
C PRO A 157 -1.06 20.81 8.51
N ARG A 158 -1.20 21.18 9.77
CA ARG A 158 -1.99 20.39 10.72
C ARG A 158 -3.42 20.40 10.21
N GLY A 159 -3.96 19.21 9.97
CA GLY A 159 -5.36 19.06 9.58
C GLY A 159 -6.25 19.57 10.72
N ASN A 160 -6.88 20.70 10.51
CA ASN A 160 -7.86 21.28 11.46
C ASN A 160 -9.28 20.86 11.09
N ARG A 161 -9.43 19.93 10.15
CA ARG A 161 -10.72 19.44 9.68
C ARG A 161 -11.06 18.13 10.38
N LYS A 162 -12.15 18.15 11.13
CA LYS A 162 -12.78 16.91 11.61
C LYS A 162 -13.21 16.12 10.37
N VAL A 163 -12.66 14.91 10.19
CA VAL A 163 -13.11 14.04 9.10
C VAL A 163 -14.56 13.68 9.33
N SER A 164 -15.36 13.82 8.28
CA SER A 164 -16.74 13.35 8.29
C SER A 164 -16.77 11.85 8.62
N PRO A 165 -17.66 11.40 9.53
CA PRO A 165 -17.84 9.97 9.80
C PRO A 165 -18.11 9.15 8.54
N LEU A 166 -18.81 9.73 7.57
CA LEU A 166 -19.07 9.12 6.27
C LEU A 166 -17.76 8.86 5.50
N LEU A 167 -16.83 9.81 5.49
CA LEU A 167 -15.54 9.64 4.83
C LEU A 167 -14.69 8.56 5.49
N LEU A 168 -14.73 8.46 6.83
CA LEU A 168 -14.06 7.37 7.55
C LEU A 168 -14.66 6.01 7.19
N LEU A 169 -15.98 5.92 7.15
CA LEU A 169 -16.68 4.71 6.74
C LEU A 169 -16.30 4.29 5.32
N MET A 170 -16.31 5.22 4.37
CA MET A 170 -15.93 4.97 2.97
C MET A 170 -14.47 4.49 2.85
N ARG A 171 -13.55 5.05 3.61
CA ARG A 171 -12.15 4.59 3.65
C ARG A 171 -12.03 3.17 4.21
N GLY A 172 -12.74 2.88 5.31
CA GLY A 172 -12.80 1.55 5.87
C GLY A 172 -13.35 0.52 4.89
N LEU A 173 -14.49 0.81 4.27
CA LEU A 173 -15.10 -0.05 3.26
C LEU A 173 -14.19 -0.27 2.05
N ALA A 174 -13.58 0.78 1.51
CA ALA A 174 -12.64 0.66 0.39
C ALA A 174 -11.45 -0.25 0.72
N SER A 175 -10.88 -0.11 1.93
CA SER A 175 -9.78 -0.98 2.38
C SER A 175 -10.24 -2.43 2.57
N THR A 176 -11.42 -2.65 3.17
CA THR A 176 -12.01 -3.99 3.33
C THR A 176 -12.19 -4.68 1.97
N ILE A 177 -12.77 -3.97 1.00
CA ILE A 177 -13.02 -4.49 -0.34
C ILE A 177 -11.69 -4.78 -1.05
N ALA A 178 -10.72 -3.86 -0.99
CA ALA A 178 -9.42 -4.01 -1.64
C ALA A 178 -8.67 -5.26 -1.13
N ILE A 179 -8.59 -5.44 0.19
CA ILE A 179 -7.93 -6.61 0.79
C ILE A 179 -8.73 -7.90 0.50
N GLY A 180 -10.06 -7.83 0.56
CA GLY A 180 -10.91 -8.97 0.20
C GLY A 180 -10.67 -9.45 -1.23
N ILE A 181 -10.63 -8.53 -2.19
CA ILE A 181 -10.32 -8.84 -3.60
C ILE A 181 -8.91 -9.40 -3.73
N ALA A 182 -7.90 -8.78 -3.10
CA ALA A 182 -6.52 -9.27 -3.15
C ALA A 182 -6.39 -10.70 -2.62
N LEU A 183 -7.02 -11.02 -1.49
CA LEU A 183 -7.03 -12.37 -0.93
C LEU A 183 -7.78 -13.38 -1.81
N MET A 184 -8.89 -12.98 -2.44
CA MET A 184 -9.62 -13.83 -3.40
C MET A 184 -8.76 -14.15 -4.62
N ILE A 185 -8.04 -13.16 -5.16
CA ILE A 185 -7.11 -13.34 -6.28
C ILE A 185 -5.95 -14.25 -5.87
N ALA A 186 -5.37 -14.04 -4.70
CA ALA A 186 -4.30 -14.91 -4.18
C ALA A 186 -4.76 -16.37 -4.06
N LYS A 187 -5.98 -16.62 -3.56
CA LYS A 187 -6.57 -17.97 -3.47
C LYS A 187 -6.90 -18.60 -4.83
N SER A 188 -7.16 -17.79 -5.85
CA SER A 188 -7.43 -18.32 -7.21
C SER A 188 -6.18 -18.86 -7.91
N GLY A 189 -5.01 -18.79 -7.28
CA GLY A 189 -3.75 -19.29 -7.84
C GLY A 189 -3.16 -18.39 -8.95
N LEU A 190 -3.67 -17.17 -9.10
CA LEU A 190 -3.09 -16.18 -9.99
C LEU A 190 -1.95 -15.44 -9.25
N PRO A 191 -0.68 -15.84 -9.44
CA PRO A 191 0.43 -15.42 -8.56
C PRO A 191 0.92 -14.00 -8.82
N VAL A 192 0.25 -13.23 -9.67
CA VAL A 192 0.81 -11.99 -10.25
C VAL A 192 0.26 -10.73 -9.60
N ILE A 193 -0.80 -10.81 -8.81
CA ILE A 193 -1.55 -9.62 -8.36
C ILE A 193 -1.87 -9.67 -6.85
N GLY A 194 -1.38 -10.68 -6.14
CA GLY A 194 -1.54 -10.80 -4.70
C GLY A 194 -0.41 -10.13 -3.93
#